data_2cc94cc29709a60796ebeeb1f1c61981
#
_entry.id   2cc94cc29709a60796ebeeb1f1c61981
#
_cell.length_a   1.000
_cell.length_b   1.000
_cell.length_c   1.000
_cell.angle_alpha   90.00
_cell.angle_beta   90.00
_cell.angle_gamma   90.00
#
_symmetry.space_group_name_H-M   'P 1'
#
loop_
_entity.id
_entity.type
_entity.pdbx_description
1 polymer ?
#
loop_
_entity_poly.entity_id
_entity_poly.type
_entity_poly.pdbx_seq_one_letter_code
_entity_poly.pdbx_strand_id
1 'polypeptide(L)'
;KQFSGRIDTDEKKRLFVGFDAYQKVIDSGVDIVLLTSTPAFRPLHFEAAVAAGKHVFLEKPIALDIPGLKSVIDSAKKAQSKGLSVLTGLVWRYSSQLMEMHKRIQDGAIGDVLSTSSAYSGGGRPNKMPDMKYKPADMSEMEWALRYWQGFVELGGDGILEFMIHGIDRM
;
A
#
# COMPACT_ATOMS: atom_id res chain seq x y z
N LYS A 1 -20.40 -16.60 8.11
CA LYS A 1 -21.87 -16.55 7.96
C LYS A 1 -22.44 -15.12 8.00
N GLN A 2 -21.78 -14.16 8.66
CA GLN A 2 -22.28 -12.76 8.80
C GLN A 2 -22.30 -11.98 7.46
N PHE A 3 -21.54 -12.41 6.47
CA PHE A 3 -21.42 -11.74 5.17
C PHE A 3 -21.86 -12.63 4.00
N SER A 4 -22.51 -13.78 4.27
CA SER A 4 -23.00 -14.65 3.21
C SER A 4 -24.02 -13.91 2.35
N GLY A 5 -23.84 -13.92 1.04
CA GLY A 5 -24.64 -13.15 0.08
C GLY A 5 -24.14 -11.73 -0.21
N ARG A 6 -23.14 -11.20 0.55
CA ARG A 6 -22.50 -9.91 0.29
C ARG A 6 -21.10 -10.03 -0.34
N ILE A 7 -20.57 -11.24 -0.34
CA ILE A 7 -19.24 -11.54 -0.91
C ILE A 7 -19.47 -12.47 -2.09
N ASP A 8 -19.11 -12.01 -3.27
CA ASP A 8 -19.07 -12.81 -4.49
C ASP A 8 -17.62 -13.19 -4.76
N THR A 9 -17.30 -14.43 -4.47
CA THR A 9 -15.97 -15.04 -4.65
C THR A 9 -16.00 -16.13 -5.71
N ASP A 10 -16.86 -16.02 -6.73
CA ASP A 10 -16.83 -16.96 -7.84
C ASP A 10 -15.46 -16.90 -8.54
N GLU A 11 -14.58 -17.82 -8.15
CA GLU A 11 -13.20 -17.89 -8.63
C GLU A 11 -13.12 -18.00 -10.16
N LYS A 12 -14.10 -18.62 -10.80
CA LYS A 12 -14.13 -18.75 -12.25
C LYS A 12 -14.39 -17.43 -12.97
N LYS A 13 -15.03 -16.49 -12.28
CA LYS A 13 -15.45 -15.21 -12.88
C LYS A 13 -14.73 -13.99 -12.31
N ARG A 14 -14.21 -14.09 -11.07
CA ARG A 14 -13.70 -12.94 -10.32
C ARG A 14 -12.29 -13.09 -9.78
N LEU A 15 -11.62 -14.21 -10.08
CA LEU A 15 -10.20 -14.40 -9.81
C LEU A 15 -9.41 -14.14 -11.09
N PHE A 16 -8.58 -13.11 -11.07
CA PHE A 16 -7.68 -12.77 -12.16
C PHE A 16 -6.24 -12.96 -11.72
N VAL A 17 -5.44 -13.62 -12.55
CA VAL A 17 -4.04 -13.95 -12.28
C VAL A 17 -3.19 -13.41 -13.43
N GLY A 18 -1.96 -12.97 -13.11
CA GLY A 18 -1.00 -12.44 -14.05
C GLY A 18 -0.76 -10.94 -13.85
N PHE A 19 0.20 -10.39 -14.58
CA PHE A 19 0.57 -8.98 -14.46
C PHE A 19 -0.50 -8.01 -14.97
N ASP A 20 -1.44 -8.49 -15.75
CA ASP A 20 -2.59 -7.74 -16.25
C ASP A 20 -3.86 -7.90 -15.37
N ALA A 21 -3.76 -8.66 -14.28
CA ALA A 21 -4.88 -8.93 -13.38
C ALA A 21 -5.51 -7.63 -12.81
N TYR A 22 -4.69 -6.62 -12.51
CA TYR A 22 -5.18 -5.34 -12.01
C TYR A 22 -6.13 -4.65 -13.02
N GLN A 23 -5.82 -4.71 -14.32
CA GLN A 23 -6.66 -4.13 -15.35
C GLN A 23 -7.99 -4.87 -15.46
N LYS A 24 -7.97 -6.20 -15.41
CA LYS A 24 -9.19 -7.04 -15.41
C LYS A 24 -10.08 -6.76 -14.19
N VAL A 25 -9.48 -6.50 -13.00
CA VAL A 25 -10.23 -6.07 -11.81
C VAL A 25 -10.89 -4.72 -12.04
N ILE A 26 -10.14 -3.74 -12.57
CA ILE A 26 -10.66 -2.40 -12.88
C ILE A 26 -11.84 -2.49 -13.87
N ASP A 27 -11.71 -3.31 -14.91
CA ASP A 27 -12.69 -3.49 -15.98
C ASP A 27 -13.90 -4.34 -15.56
N SER A 28 -13.86 -5.01 -14.40
CA SER A 28 -14.94 -5.87 -13.90
C SER A 28 -16.17 -5.10 -13.39
N GLY A 29 -16.18 -3.77 -13.46
CA GLY A 29 -17.31 -2.94 -13.08
C GLY A 29 -17.33 -2.52 -11.61
N VAL A 30 -16.22 -2.70 -10.86
CA VAL A 30 -16.11 -2.26 -9.46
C VAL A 30 -16.06 -0.74 -9.36
N ASP A 31 -16.57 -0.18 -8.27
CA ASP A 31 -16.53 1.27 -8.00
C ASP A 31 -15.28 1.65 -7.20
N ILE A 32 -14.79 0.75 -6.37
CA ILE A 32 -13.66 0.96 -5.47
C ILE A 32 -12.64 -0.14 -5.68
N VAL A 33 -11.36 0.24 -5.75
CA VAL A 33 -10.23 -0.70 -5.86
C VAL A 33 -9.35 -0.60 -4.61
N LEU A 34 -9.03 -1.76 -4.02
CA LEU A 34 -8.07 -1.87 -2.94
C LEU A 34 -6.72 -2.33 -3.50
N LEU A 35 -5.73 -1.44 -3.49
CA LEU A 35 -4.38 -1.71 -3.99
C LEU A 35 -3.49 -2.21 -2.86
N THR A 36 -3.54 -3.51 -2.61
CA THR A 36 -2.78 -4.21 -1.55
C THR A 36 -1.67 -5.10 -2.10
N SER A 37 -1.42 -5.04 -3.40
CA SER A 37 -0.35 -5.76 -4.08
C SER A 37 1.05 -5.27 -3.66
N THR A 38 2.08 -5.95 -4.17
CA THR A 38 3.49 -5.58 -3.98
C THR A 38 3.73 -4.09 -4.30
N PRO A 39 4.44 -3.35 -3.43
CA PRO A 39 4.59 -1.89 -3.54
C PRO A 39 5.10 -1.38 -4.88
N ALA A 40 6.02 -2.11 -5.53
CA ALA A 40 6.59 -1.72 -6.82
C ALA A 40 5.54 -1.48 -7.91
N PHE A 41 4.41 -2.18 -7.87
CA PHE A 41 3.35 -2.05 -8.87
C PHE A 41 2.31 -0.97 -8.53
N ARG A 42 2.36 -0.41 -7.35
CA ARG A 42 1.31 0.46 -6.83
C ARG A 42 1.12 1.75 -7.63
N PRO A 43 2.19 2.45 -8.09
CA PRO A 43 2.01 3.63 -8.93
C PRO A 43 1.27 3.34 -10.23
N LEU A 44 1.64 2.24 -10.93
CA LEU A 44 1.00 1.80 -12.16
C LEU A 44 -0.49 1.48 -11.96
N HIS A 45 -0.78 0.68 -10.92
CA HIS A 45 -2.15 0.27 -10.63
C HIS A 45 -3.02 1.45 -10.19
N PHE A 46 -2.45 2.40 -9.44
CA PHE A 46 -3.16 3.60 -9.00
C PHE A 46 -3.50 4.52 -10.18
N GLU A 47 -2.54 4.76 -11.06
CA GLU A 47 -2.77 5.55 -12.28
C GLU A 47 -3.90 4.95 -13.12
N ALA A 48 -3.88 3.64 -13.36
CA ALA A 48 -4.92 2.94 -14.11
C ALA A 48 -6.30 3.04 -13.45
N ALA A 49 -6.38 2.85 -12.13
CA ALA A 49 -7.63 2.94 -11.39
C ALA A 49 -8.22 4.35 -11.45
N VAL A 50 -7.40 5.40 -11.28
CA VAL A 50 -7.83 6.80 -11.39
C VAL A 50 -8.23 7.16 -12.83
N ALA A 51 -7.50 6.66 -13.84
CA ALA A 51 -7.86 6.86 -15.24
C ALA A 51 -9.26 6.30 -15.53
N ALA A 52 -9.57 5.12 -15.00
CA ALA A 52 -10.86 4.44 -15.10
C ALA A 52 -11.95 5.01 -14.17
N GLY A 53 -11.69 6.08 -13.42
CA GLY A 53 -12.69 6.73 -12.57
C GLY A 53 -13.05 5.96 -11.31
N LYS A 54 -12.14 5.15 -10.76
CA LYS A 54 -12.39 4.36 -9.55
C LYS A 54 -11.96 5.09 -8.30
N HIS A 55 -12.71 4.94 -7.21
CA HIS A 55 -12.24 5.26 -5.87
C HIS A 55 -11.15 4.27 -5.45
N VAL A 56 -10.17 4.73 -4.66
CA VAL A 56 -8.99 3.89 -4.37
C VAL A 56 -8.62 3.93 -2.90
N PHE A 57 -8.44 2.74 -2.34
CA PHE A 57 -7.63 2.55 -1.13
C PHE A 57 -6.29 1.99 -1.56
N LEU A 58 -5.20 2.69 -1.25
CA LEU A 58 -3.86 2.19 -1.55
C LEU A 58 -3.02 2.01 -0.29
N GLU A 59 -2.44 0.83 -0.16
CA GLU A 59 -1.56 0.49 0.96
C GLU A 59 -0.23 1.27 0.91
N LYS A 60 0.40 1.41 2.06
CA LYS A 60 1.77 1.93 2.19
C LYS A 60 2.82 0.85 1.77
N PRO A 61 4.00 1.24 1.34
CA PRO A 61 4.37 2.53 0.79
C PRO A 61 3.69 2.77 -0.57
N ILE A 62 3.41 4.02 -0.88
CA ILE A 62 2.68 4.38 -2.12
C ILE A 62 3.55 4.34 -3.39
N ALA A 63 4.86 4.42 -3.23
CA ALA A 63 5.88 4.32 -4.27
C ALA A 63 7.21 3.92 -3.63
N LEU A 64 8.15 3.42 -4.43
CA LEU A 64 9.49 3.01 -4.00
C LEU A 64 10.60 3.90 -4.56
N ASP A 65 10.30 4.69 -5.57
CA ASP A 65 11.25 5.56 -6.27
C ASP A 65 10.62 6.92 -6.61
N ILE A 66 11.46 7.84 -7.06
CA ILE A 66 11.03 9.21 -7.40
C ILE A 66 10.10 9.25 -8.62
N PRO A 67 10.33 8.49 -9.72
CA PRO A 67 9.38 8.43 -10.83
C PRO A 67 7.99 7.92 -10.40
N GLY A 68 7.94 6.85 -9.64
CA GLY A 68 6.70 6.31 -9.08
C GLY A 68 5.99 7.29 -8.16
N LEU A 69 6.73 7.99 -7.29
CA LEU A 69 6.16 9.02 -6.42
C LEU A 69 5.54 10.17 -7.23
N LYS A 70 6.20 10.64 -8.30
CA LYS A 70 5.65 11.66 -9.19
C LYS A 70 4.36 11.18 -9.86
N SER A 71 4.33 9.95 -10.38
CA SER A 71 3.12 9.36 -10.97
C SER A 71 1.96 9.32 -9.96
N VAL A 72 2.24 8.93 -8.71
CA VAL A 72 1.22 8.91 -7.64
C VAL A 72 0.70 10.32 -7.33
N ILE A 73 1.57 11.32 -7.22
CA ILE A 73 1.18 12.71 -6.97
C ILE A 73 0.28 13.24 -8.10
N ASP A 74 0.66 13.00 -9.35
CA ASP A 74 -0.10 13.47 -10.51
C ASP A 74 -1.44 12.73 -10.64
N SER A 75 -1.46 11.45 -10.33
CA SER A 75 -2.70 10.66 -10.29
C SER A 75 -3.63 11.10 -9.15
N ALA A 76 -3.07 11.48 -7.99
CA ALA A 76 -3.86 12.02 -6.88
C ALA A 76 -4.53 13.35 -7.24
N LYS A 77 -3.82 14.26 -7.94
CA LYS A 77 -4.41 15.51 -8.47
C LYS A 77 -5.53 15.23 -9.47
N LYS A 78 -5.33 14.26 -10.37
CA LYS A 78 -6.38 13.83 -11.32
C LYS A 78 -7.58 13.23 -10.57
N ALA A 79 -7.36 12.42 -9.55
CA ALA A 79 -8.43 11.86 -8.73
C ALA A 79 -9.24 12.96 -8.05
N GLN A 80 -8.58 13.96 -7.46
CA GLN A 80 -9.21 15.11 -6.84
C GLN A 80 -10.08 15.89 -7.85
N SER A 81 -9.56 16.16 -9.05
CA SER A 81 -10.32 16.88 -10.10
C SER A 81 -11.54 16.09 -10.61
N LYS A 82 -11.52 14.78 -10.49
CA LYS A 82 -12.64 13.89 -10.84
C LYS A 82 -13.60 13.63 -9.67
N GLY A 83 -13.38 14.20 -8.49
CA GLY A 83 -14.18 13.92 -7.29
C GLY A 83 -14.03 12.49 -6.74
N LEU A 84 -12.93 11.83 -7.04
CA LEU A 84 -12.66 10.47 -6.56
C LEU A 84 -12.08 10.49 -5.14
N SER A 85 -12.54 9.59 -4.30
CA SER A 85 -11.99 9.37 -2.97
C SER A 85 -10.72 8.52 -3.06
N VAL A 86 -9.64 9.00 -2.44
CA VAL A 86 -8.38 8.28 -2.32
C VAL A 86 -7.97 8.23 -0.86
N LEU A 87 -7.66 7.05 -0.36
CA LEU A 87 -7.24 6.82 1.02
C LEU A 87 -5.95 5.99 1.03
N THR A 88 -5.03 6.33 1.95
CA THR A 88 -3.78 5.57 2.12
C THR A 88 -3.78 4.74 3.39
N GLY A 89 -3.10 3.58 3.36
CA GLY A 89 -3.00 2.63 4.47
C GLY A 89 -2.03 3.04 5.60
N LEU A 90 -1.88 4.33 5.88
CA LEU A 90 -1.12 4.82 7.04
C LEU A 90 -1.95 4.66 8.30
N VAL A 91 -2.02 3.43 8.79
CA VAL A 91 -2.95 2.94 9.82
C VAL A 91 -3.00 3.79 11.10
N TRP A 92 -1.88 4.37 11.51
CA TRP A 92 -1.79 5.16 12.74
C TRP A 92 -2.56 6.48 12.66
N ARG A 93 -2.81 7.01 11.47
CA ARG A 93 -3.65 8.20 11.26
C ARG A 93 -5.11 8.00 11.64
N TYR A 94 -5.53 6.73 11.77
CA TYR A 94 -6.91 6.34 12.10
C TYR A 94 -7.04 5.83 13.55
N SER A 95 -5.97 5.90 14.37
CA SER A 95 -6.02 5.60 15.79
C SER A 95 -6.63 6.76 16.56
N SER A 96 -7.74 6.54 17.24
CA SER A 96 -8.41 7.58 18.02
C SER A 96 -7.50 8.19 19.08
N GLN A 97 -6.64 7.39 19.71
CA GLN A 97 -5.67 7.85 20.70
C GLN A 97 -4.63 8.77 20.08
N LEU A 98 -4.10 8.42 18.91
CA LEU A 98 -3.10 9.26 18.23
C LEU A 98 -3.73 10.52 17.64
N MET A 99 -4.95 10.45 17.15
CA MET A 99 -5.70 11.63 16.71
C MET A 99 -5.92 12.62 17.85
N GLU A 100 -6.31 12.14 19.03
CA GLU A 100 -6.47 12.98 20.23
C GLU A 100 -5.14 13.56 20.71
N MET A 101 -4.07 12.75 20.73
CA MET A 101 -2.73 13.23 21.07
C MET A 101 -2.27 14.33 20.11
N HIS A 102 -2.41 14.11 18.82
CA HIS A 102 -2.05 15.09 17.78
C HIS A 102 -2.84 16.38 17.96
N LYS A 103 -4.15 16.28 18.21
CA LYS A 103 -5.00 17.45 18.47
C LYS A 103 -4.47 18.25 19.66
N ARG A 104 -4.15 17.62 20.79
CA ARG A 104 -3.61 18.31 21.97
C ARG A 104 -2.29 19.02 21.69
N ILE A 105 -1.40 18.37 20.90
CA ILE A 105 -0.14 19.01 20.49
C ILE A 105 -0.43 20.25 19.64
N GLN A 106 -1.33 20.16 18.67
CA GLN A 106 -1.72 21.28 17.82
C GLN A 106 -2.41 22.40 18.61
N ASP A 107 -3.16 22.07 19.65
CA ASP A 107 -3.79 23.02 20.58
C ASP A 107 -2.77 23.66 21.57
N GLY A 108 -1.48 23.35 21.44
CA GLY A 108 -0.40 23.96 22.22
C GLY A 108 -0.14 23.33 23.60
N ALA A 109 -0.64 22.12 23.89
CA ALA A 109 -0.49 21.49 25.21
C ALA A 109 0.96 21.28 25.66
N ILE A 110 1.91 21.23 24.70
CA ILE A 110 3.35 21.09 24.97
C ILE A 110 4.17 22.32 24.53
N GLY A 111 3.48 23.41 24.12
CA GLY A 111 4.14 24.58 23.51
C GLY A 111 4.63 24.30 22.09
N ASP A 112 5.63 25.07 21.66
CA ASP A 112 6.21 24.93 20.31
C ASP A 112 6.97 23.60 20.16
N VAL A 113 6.71 22.87 19.09
CA VAL A 113 7.43 21.65 18.74
C VAL A 113 8.77 22.03 18.10
N LEU A 114 9.85 21.85 18.82
CA LEU A 114 11.21 22.17 18.35
C LEU A 114 11.89 20.98 17.66
N SER A 115 11.57 19.76 18.06
CA SER A 115 12.10 18.54 17.45
C SER A 115 11.17 17.37 17.69
N THR A 116 11.22 16.40 16.79
CA THR A 116 10.53 15.12 16.93
C THR A 116 11.52 13.97 16.81
N SER A 117 11.24 12.87 17.48
CA SER A 117 12.03 11.65 17.38
C SER A 117 11.10 10.45 17.37
N SER A 118 11.36 9.51 16.48
CA SER A 118 10.60 8.27 16.40
C SER A 118 11.54 7.09 16.28
N ALA A 119 11.23 6.02 16.99
CA ALA A 119 11.85 4.72 16.83
C ALA A 119 10.80 3.70 16.45
N TYR A 120 11.09 2.85 15.49
CA TYR A 120 10.29 1.70 15.14
C TYR A 120 11.05 0.45 15.56
N SER A 121 10.68 -0.11 16.71
CA SER A 121 11.25 -1.37 17.21
C SER A 121 10.24 -2.48 16.97
N GLY A 122 10.54 -3.35 16.02
CA GLY A 122 9.71 -4.51 15.69
C GLY A 122 10.50 -5.80 15.85
N GLY A 123 9.81 -6.90 16.14
CA GLY A 123 10.38 -8.24 15.98
C GLY A 123 10.84 -8.43 14.52
N GLY A 124 11.84 -9.29 14.30
CA GLY A 124 12.40 -9.51 12.96
C GLY A 124 11.31 -9.71 11.89
N ARG A 125 11.70 -9.48 10.63
CA ARG A 125 10.79 -9.62 9.47
C ARG A 125 10.02 -10.94 9.56
N PRO A 126 8.68 -10.91 9.56
CA PRO A 126 7.90 -12.15 9.67
C PRO A 126 8.13 -13.09 8.49
N ASN A 127 8.50 -12.55 7.34
CA ASN A 127 8.82 -13.29 6.11
C ASN A 127 10.29 -13.07 5.75
N LYS A 128 11.23 -13.65 6.54
CA LYS A 128 12.61 -13.73 6.04
C LYS A 128 12.58 -14.44 4.70
N MET A 129 13.14 -13.79 3.68
CA MET A 129 13.37 -14.46 2.41
C MET A 129 14.18 -15.73 2.69
N PRO A 130 13.66 -16.92 2.36
CA PRO A 130 14.44 -18.13 2.47
C PRO A 130 15.67 -18.02 1.56
N ASP A 131 16.76 -18.68 1.93
CA ASP A 131 17.91 -18.81 1.07
C ASP A 131 17.47 -19.37 -0.32
N MET A 132 18.01 -18.79 -1.39
CA MET A 132 17.73 -19.19 -2.78
C MET A 132 17.88 -20.69 -3.04
N LYS A 133 18.71 -21.39 -2.24
CA LYS A 133 18.85 -22.86 -2.30
C LYS A 133 17.54 -23.60 -2.03
N TYR A 134 16.58 -22.96 -1.36
CA TYR A 134 15.26 -23.54 -1.08
C TYR A 134 14.20 -23.18 -2.14
N LYS A 135 14.58 -22.40 -3.18
CA LYS A 135 13.67 -22.12 -4.28
C LYS A 135 13.35 -23.42 -5.02
N PRO A 136 12.05 -23.77 -5.21
CA PRO A 136 11.66 -24.91 -6.03
C PRO A 136 12.25 -24.82 -7.44
N ALA A 137 12.70 -25.93 -7.99
CA ALA A 137 13.34 -25.95 -9.32
C ALA A 137 12.41 -25.52 -10.46
N ASP A 138 11.11 -25.75 -10.30
CA ASP A 138 10.05 -25.39 -11.25
C ASP A 138 9.52 -23.96 -11.07
N MET A 139 9.95 -23.26 -10.02
CA MET A 139 9.56 -21.88 -9.77
C MET A 139 10.52 -20.92 -10.46
N SER A 140 9.99 -19.93 -11.20
CA SER A 140 10.83 -18.88 -11.78
C SER A 140 11.43 -17.95 -10.73
N GLU A 141 12.52 -17.26 -11.04
CA GLU A 141 13.10 -16.25 -10.15
C GLU A 141 12.13 -15.09 -9.89
N MET A 142 11.38 -14.69 -10.90
CA MET A 142 10.36 -13.65 -10.78
C MET A 142 9.24 -14.07 -9.81
N GLU A 143 8.74 -15.29 -9.91
CA GLU A 143 7.73 -15.79 -8.99
C GLU A 143 8.27 -15.87 -7.55
N TRP A 144 9.51 -16.32 -7.39
CA TRP A 144 10.19 -16.32 -6.10
C TRP A 144 10.29 -14.92 -5.52
N ALA A 145 10.76 -13.95 -6.30
CA ALA A 145 10.88 -12.56 -5.88
C ALA A 145 9.52 -11.96 -5.47
N LEU A 146 8.46 -12.23 -6.22
CA LEU A 146 7.11 -11.76 -5.91
C LEU A 146 6.54 -12.39 -4.64
N ARG A 147 6.81 -13.67 -4.38
CA ARG A 147 6.38 -14.34 -3.14
C ARG A 147 7.10 -13.82 -1.90
N TYR A 148 8.35 -13.41 -2.06
CA TYR A 148 9.22 -12.92 -0.98
C TYR A 148 9.64 -11.46 -1.20
N TRP A 149 8.76 -10.67 -1.79
CA TRP A 149 9.00 -9.29 -2.22
C TRP A 149 9.62 -8.38 -1.14
N GLN A 150 9.32 -8.63 0.13
CA GLN A 150 9.92 -7.89 1.25
C GLN A 150 11.44 -8.09 1.39
N GLY A 151 11.98 -9.13 0.78
CA GLY A 151 13.41 -9.38 0.72
C GLY A 151 14.14 -8.64 -0.41
N PHE A 152 13.40 -8.03 -1.32
CA PHE A 152 13.93 -7.34 -2.49
C PHE A 152 13.64 -5.84 -2.39
N VAL A 153 14.72 -5.03 -2.40
CA VAL A 153 14.59 -3.56 -2.28
C VAL A 153 13.74 -2.98 -3.40
N GLU A 154 13.90 -3.51 -4.61
CA GLU A 154 13.20 -3.08 -5.82
C GLU A 154 11.69 -3.36 -5.77
N LEU A 155 11.25 -4.28 -4.92
CA LEU A 155 9.85 -4.67 -4.79
C LEU A 155 9.18 -4.12 -3.53
N GLY A 156 9.94 -3.99 -2.44
CA GLY A 156 9.44 -3.62 -1.11
C GLY A 156 9.93 -2.28 -0.56
N GLY A 157 11.06 -1.75 -1.05
CA GLY A 157 11.63 -0.49 -0.58
C GLY A 157 12.39 -0.58 0.74
N ASP A 158 12.68 -1.80 1.20
CA ASP A 158 13.40 -2.11 2.44
C ASP A 158 12.76 -1.55 3.73
N GLY A 159 13.51 -1.60 4.81
CA GLY A 159 13.06 -1.26 6.17
C GLY A 159 12.59 0.18 6.33
N ILE A 160 13.14 1.12 5.56
CA ILE A 160 12.75 2.53 5.64
C ILE A 160 11.32 2.72 5.14
N LEU A 161 11.03 2.26 3.91
CA LEU A 161 9.72 2.45 3.30
C LEU A 161 8.67 1.45 3.83
N GLU A 162 9.10 0.26 4.27
CA GLU A 162 8.16 -0.77 4.75
C GLU A 162 7.78 -0.57 6.22
N PHE A 163 8.73 -0.17 7.08
CA PHE A 163 8.53 -0.08 8.52
C PHE A 163 8.70 1.33 9.09
N MET A 164 9.80 2.02 8.78
CA MET A 164 10.08 3.34 9.34
C MET A 164 9.07 4.40 8.90
N ILE A 165 8.40 4.21 7.76
CA ILE A 165 7.33 5.10 7.31
C ILE A 165 6.25 5.32 8.38
N HIS A 166 5.94 4.30 9.19
CA HIS A 166 4.99 4.43 10.29
C HIS A 166 5.50 5.35 11.42
N GLY A 167 6.82 5.34 11.67
CA GLY A 167 7.45 6.25 12.61
C GLY A 167 7.47 7.68 12.09
N ILE A 168 7.85 7.86 10.83
CA ILE A 168 7.90 9.17 10.15
C ILE A 168 6.50 9.78 10.05
N ASP A 169 5.50 8.97 9.74
CA ASP A 169 4.10 9.41 9.62
C ASP A 169 3.49 9.92 10.94
N ARG A 170 4.05 9.53 12.09
CA ARG A 170 3.60 9.96 13.41
C ARG A 170 4.29 11.23 13.92
N MET A 171 5.39 11.63 13.31
CA MET A 171 6.13 12.84 13.64
C MET A 171 5.49 14.08 13.04
#